data_21400d157666cd1b0d3a456154587405
#
_entry.id   21400d157666cd1b0d3a456154587405
#
_cell.length_a   1.000
_cell.length_b   1.000
_cell.length_c   1.000
_cell.angle_alpha   90.00
_cell.angle_beta   90.00
_cell.angle_gamma   90.00
#
_symmetry.space_group_name_H-M   'P 1'
#
loop_
_entity.id
_entity.type
_entity.pdbx_description
1 polymer ?
#
loop_
_entity_poly.entity_id
_entity_poly.type
_entity_poly.pdbx_seq_one_letter_code
_entity_poly.pdbx_strand_id
1 'polypeptide(L)'
;MISPPWLPVPPPAYGGTEAVVDGIVRGLQRAGHDVVVAAHPDSDTPAEIRSFLPRRTTGTIGQGATELAHVVEAYESLHDVDVIHDHTLAGPLIGPGCRGVPPVVATHHGTFDDACKRIFRRAGRWTQLVAISQSQAASAGDVPIAAVVHHGVDVADFPFEETGGDYLVFLGRMVPEKGAHHAIHIARRVGMPLRLAAKMREEPERAFFEAEVEPLLGGDAEYVGELGGRDKLDLLAGARALLNPIDWAEPFGMVMLESLACGTPVVGRSLGAAPEIVGHGQVGFLGRTDAELAAALERVDDIDRLACRTWAAQRFSLELMAKGYEEQYLLATEDPRAA
;
A
#
# COMPACT_ATOMS: atom_id res chain seq x y z
N MET A 1 12.04 -4.74 -12.68
CA MET A 1 11.05 -3.84 -12.04
C MET A 1 11.69 -2.49 -11.76
N ILE A 2 10.93 -1.39 -11.81
CA ILE A 2 11.41 -0.04 -11.45
C ILE A 2 10.59 0.44 -10.25
N SER A 3 11.24 0.50 -9.08
CA SER A 3 10.65 1.05 -7.85
C SER A 3 10.85 2.56 -7.77
N PRO A 4 9.97 3.32 -7.12
CA PRO A 4 10.30 4.70 -6.76
C PRO A 4 11.63 4.77 -5.98
N PRO A 5 12.45 5.81 -6.20
CA PRO A 5 13.82 5.85 -5.64
C PRO A 5 13.92 6.33 -4.18
N TRP A 6 12.78 6.57 -3.52
CA TRP A 6 12.73 7.32 -2.27
C TRP A 6 13.08 6.50 -1.03
N LEU A 7 12.72 5.25 -1.02
CA LEU A 7 12.90 4.34 0.11
C LEU A 7 13.49 3.01 -0.35
N PRO A 8 14.21 2.30 0.52
CA PRO A 8 14.63 0.93 0.24
C PRO A 8 13.46 -0.03 -0.01
N VAL A 9 13.70 -1.08 -0.76
CA VAL A 9 12.78 -2.21 -0.99
C VAL A 9 13.35 -3.43 -0.24
N PRO A 10 12.66 -3.95 0.80
CA PRO A 10 11.50 -3.37 1.48
C PRO A 10 11.85 -2.14 2.32
N PRO A 11 10.86 -1.32 2.71
CA PRO A 11 11.10 -0.14 3.53
C PRO A 11 11.30 -0.54 5.01
N PRO A 12 12.17 0.16 5.76
CA PRO A 12 12.43 -0.17 7.17
C PRO A 12 11.25 0.18 8.10
N ALA A 13 10.36 1.09 7.68
CA ALA A 13 9.19 1.52 8.44
C ALA A 13 8.02 1.81 7.49
N TYR A 14 7.55 3.07 7.40
CA TYR A 14 6.52 3.46 6.46
C TYR A 14 7.05 3.45 5.01
N GLY A 15 6.27 2.84 4.09
CA GLY A 15 6.59 2.74 2.66
C GLY A 15 5.72 1.67 1.99
N GLY A 16 4.46 2.03 1.68
CA GLY A 16 3.48 1.05 1.14
C GLY A 16 3.87 0.52 -0.24
N THR A 17 4.33 1.39 -1.12
CA THR A 17 4.72 1.03 -2.49
C THR A 17 5.92 0.08 -2.49
N GLU A 18 6.95 0.40 -1.72
CA GLU A 18 8.17 -0.39 -1.65
C GLU A 18 7.92 -1.76 -0.99
N ALA A 19 7.04 -1.83 0.00
CA ALA A 19 6.61 -3.10 0.58
C ALA A 19 5.85 -3.97 -0.44
N VAL A 20 5.02 -3.36 -1.27
CA VAL A 20 4.33 -4.07 -2.37
C VAL A 20 5.31 -4.53 -3.44
N VAL A 21 6.30 -3.71 -3.82
CA VAL A 21 7.34 -4.10 -4.78
C VAL A 21 8.11 -5.32 -4.28
N ASP A 22 8.51 -5.35 -3.00
CA ASP A 22 9.13 -6.54 -2.38
C ASP A 22 8.22 -7.77 -2.45
N GLY A 23 6.94 -7.59 -2.13
CA GLY A 23 5.94 -8.65 -2.24
C GLY A 23 5.80 -9.21 -3.66
N ILE A 24 5.78 -8.34 -4.69
CA ILE A 24 5.74 -8.76 -6.10
C ILE A 24 7.01 -9.53 -6.46
N VAL A 25 8.18 -9.02 -6.09
CA VAL A 25 9.48 -9.69 -6.32
C VAL A 25 9.44 -11.13 -5.76
N ARG A 26 9.07 -11.26 -4.50
CA ARG A 26 8.99 -12.57 -3.82
C ARG A 26 7.97 -13.50 -4.46
N GLY A 27 6.82 -12.98 -4.85
CA GLY A 27 5.78 -13.76 -5.53
C GLY A 27 6.23 -14.27 -6.90
N LEU A 28 6.84 -13.40 -7.72
CA LEU A 28 7.36 -13.75 -9.04
C LEU A 28 8.51 -14.74 -8.98
N GLN A 29 9.43 -14.61 -8.03
CA GLN A 29 10.52 -15.57 -7.85
C GLN A 29 10.01 -16.96 -7.43
N ARG A 30 8.98 -17.02 -6.58
CA ARG A 30 8.30 -18.29 -6.24
C ARG A 30 7.62 -18.92 -7.45
N ALA A 31 7.16 -18.09 -8.39
CA ALA A 31 6.60 -18.55 -9.67
C ALA A 31 7.68 -18.96 -10.70
N GLY A 32 8.97 -18.74 -10.40
CA GLY A 32 10.10 -19.17 -11.24
C GLY A 32 10.66 -18.11 -12.16
N HIS A 33 10.32 -16.83 -11.94
CA HIS A 33 10.88 -15.72 -12.73
C HIS A 33 12.19 -15.20 -12.15
N ASP A 34 13.10 -14.80 -13.03
CA ASP A 34 14.27 -14.01 -12.68
C ASP A 34 13.88 -12.53 -12.61
N VAL A 35 14.14 -11.90 -11.48
CA VAL A 35 13.73 -10.52 -11.23
C VAL A 35 14.92 -9.61 -10.99
N VAL A 36 14.95 -8.47 -11.70
CA VAL A 36 15.90 -7.37 -11.50
C VAL A 36 15.11 -6.16 -11.01
N VAL A 37 15.60 -5.44 -9.98
CA VAL A 37 14.94 -4.27 -9.42
C VAL A 37 15.84 -3.04 -9.51
N ALA A 38 15.41 -2.05 -10.29
CA ALA A 38 15.97 -0.71 -10.23
C ALA A 38 15.38 0.00 -9.00
N ALA A 39 16.18 0.24 -7.96
CA ALA A 39 15.71 0.69 -6.67
C ALA A 39 16.75 1.52 -5.89
N HIS A 40 16.34 1.98 -4.70
CA HIS A 40 17.22 2.64 -3.74
C HIS A 40 18.44 1.76 -3.41
N PRO A 41 19.66 2.32 -3.28
CA PRO A 41 20.90 1.55 -3.08
C PRO A 41 20.97 0.75 -1.76
N ASP A 42 20.13 1.06 -0.79
CA ASP A 42 20.05 0.32 0.48
C ASP A 42 18.91 -0.72 0.47
N SER A 43 18.36 -1.06 -0.71
CA SER A 43 17.35 -2.12 -0.84
C SER A 43 17.97 -3.49 -0.57
N ASP A 44 17.17 -4.37 0.07
CA ASP A 44 17.56 -5.74 0.45
C ASP A 44 16.38 -6.70 0.18
N THR A 45 16.00 -6.82 -1.08
CA THR A 45 15.02 -7.79 -1.56
C THR A 45 15.72 -8.95 -2.25
N PRO A 46 15.14 -10.16 -2.34
CA PRO A 46 15.81 -11.33 -2.91
C PRO A 46 15.94 -11.30 -4.45
N ALA A 47 16.26 -10.14 -5.03
CA ALA A 47 16.45 -9.93 -6.47
C ALA A 47 17.78 -9.22 -6.74
N GLU A 48 18.26 -9.23 -7.99
CA GLU A 48 19.36 -8.36 -8.40
C GLU A 48 18.94 -6.89 -8.26
N ILE A 49 19.70 -6.11 -7.49
CA ILE A 49 19.46 -4.67 -7.33
C ILE A 49 20.37 -3.88 -8.26
N ARG A 50 19.77 -3.07 -9.13
CA ARG A 50 20.46 -2.03 -9.90
C ARG A 50 20.12 -0.67 -9.32
N SER A 51 21.12 0.08 -8.87
CA SER A 51 20.92 1.40 -8.29
C SER A 51 21.69 2.46 -9.03
N PHE A 52 21.01 3.53 -9.40
CA PHE A 52 21.54 4.64 -10.20
C PHE A 52 21.71 5.93 -9.40
N LEU A 53 21.24 5.97 -8.16
CA LEU A 53 21.29 7.15 -7.31
C LEU A 53 22.30 7.00 -6.17
N PRO A 54 22.94 8.13 -5.75
CA PRO A 54 23.80 8.12 -4.57
C PRO A 54 23.01 7.78 -3.30
N ARG A 55 23.62 7.02 -2.37
CA ARG A 55 23.02 6.64 -1.06
C ARG A 55 22.46 7.81 -0.24
N ARG A 56 22.89 9.03 -0.47
CA ARG A 56 22.44 10.23 0.26
C ARG A 56 21.22 10.93 -0.35
N THR A 57 20.55 10.36 -1.35
CA THR A 57 19.38 10.97 -2.00
C THR A 57 18.08 10.88 -1.19
N THR A 58 18.09 10.24 -0.04
CA THR A 58 16.94 9.92 0.82
C THR A 58 16.28 11.12 1.52
N GLY A 59 16.72 12.35 1.25
CA GLY A 59 16.21 13.54 1.97
C GLY A 59 14.98 14.22 1.37
N THR A 60 14.53 13.81 0.18
CA THR A 60 13.57 14.62 -0.61
C THR A 60 12.59 13.77 -1.39
N ILE A 61 11.71 13.08 -0.67
CA ILE A 61 10.56 12.37 -1.28
C ILE A 61 9.77 13.35 -2.16
N GLY A 62 9.54 12.96 -3.43
CA GLY A 62 8.75 13.74 -4.38
C GLY A 62 9.54 14.78 -5.20
N GLN A 63 10.86 14.82 -5.15
CA GLN A 63 11.65 15.66 -6.07
C GLN A 63 11.63 15.09 -7.48
N GLY A 64 10.85 15.69 -8.36
CA GLY A 64 10.67 15.23 -9.73
C GLY A 64 11.96 14.99 -10.53
N ALA A 65 13.00 15.81 -10.35
CA ALA A 65 14.28 15.63 -11.05
C ALA A 65 15.02 14.36 -10.59
N THR A 66 14.93 13.99 -9.32
CA THR A 66 15.55 12.76 -8.79
C THR A 66 14.85 11.51 -9.34
N GLU A 67 13.52 11.51 -9.36
CA GLU A 67 12.76 10.41 -9.96
C GLU A 67 13.06 10.29 -11.47
N LEU A 68 13.06 11.41 -12.18
CA LEU A 68 13.39 11.43 -13.63
C LEU A 68 14.77 10.88 -13.92
N ALA A 69 15.80 11.28 -13.16
CA ALA A 69 17.15 10.75 -13.33
C ALA A 69 17.21 9.23 -13.10
N HIS A 70 16.59 8.75 -12.02
CA HIS A 70 16.50 7.32 -11.73
C HIS A 70 15.81 6.54 -12.85
N VAL A 71 14.68 7.06 -13.33
CA VAL A 71 13.88 6.43 -14.39
C VAL A 71 14.66 6.36 -15.71
N VAL A 72 15.30 7.44 -16.13
CA VAL A 72 16.09 7.47 -17.38
C VAL A 72 17.20 6.41 -17.34
N GLU A 73 18.00 6.39 -16.29
CA GLU A 73 19.08 5.40 -16.11
C GLU A 73 18.53 3.96 -16.04
N ALA A 74 17.38 3.75 -15.37
CA ALA A 74 16.74 2.45 -15.30
C ALA A 74 16.33 1.95 -16.70
N TYR A 75 15.66 2.76 -17.49
CA TYR A 75 15.25 2.37 -18.83
C TYR A 75 16.43 2.18 -19.78
N GLU A 76 17.52 2.95 -19.62
CA GLU A 76 18.76 2.76 -20.38
C GLU A 76 19.54 1.51 -20.01
N SER A 77 19.29 0.94 -18.83
CA SER A 77 20.01 -0.25 -18.35
C SER A 77 19.24 -1.57 -18.47
N LEU A 78 17.90 -1.52 -18.62
CA LEU A 78 17.02 -2.70 -18.59
C LEU A 78 16.64 -3.17 -20.01
N HIS A 79 17.65 -3.47 -20.86
CA HIS A 79 17.44 -4.03 -22.19
C HIS A 79 17.51 -5.56 -22.26
N ASP A 80 17.95 -6.17 -21.17
CA ASP A 80 18.21 -7.61 -21.03
C ASP A 80 17.07 -8.35 -20.32
N VAL A 81 15.86 -7.78 -20.32
CA VAL A 81 14.67 -8.34 -19.69
C VAL A 81 13.52 -8.51 -20.68
N ASP A 82 12.58 -9.42 -20.41
CA ASP A 82 11.44 -9.67 -21.30
C ASP A 82 10.34 -8.61 -21.15
N VAL A 83 10.19 -8.04 -19.95
CA VAL A 83 9.16 -7.03 -19.63
C VAL A 83 9.66 -6.10 -18.52
N ILE A 84 9.28 -4.83 -18.58
CA ILE A 84 9.51 -3.86 -17.50
C ILE A 84 8.20 -3.64 -16.75
N HIS A 85 8.23 -3.82 -15.41
CA HIS A 85 7.14 -3.39 -14.54
C HIS A 85 7.53 -2.13 -13.79
N ASP A 86 6.82 -1.03 -14.05
CA ASP A 86 7.15 0.31 -13.56
C ASP A 86 6.15 0.76 -12.49
N HIS A 87 6.66 1.17 -11.33
CA HIS A 87 5.88 1.68 -10.19
C HIS A 87 6.06 3.18 -9.96
N THR A 88 6.75 3.88 -10.90
CA THR A 88 7.00 5.31 -10.81
C THR A 88 5.91 6.14 -11.50
N LEU A 89 5.90 7.43 -11.24
CA LEU A 89 4.95 8.33 -11.91
C LEU A 89 5.40 8.69 -13.32
N ALA A 90 6.70 8.88 -13.51
CA ALA A 90 7.26 9.42 -14.77
C ALA A 90 7.67 8.34 -15.78
N GLY A 91 8.06 7.17 -15.31
CA GLY A 91 8.61 6.10 -16.14
C GLY A 91 7.71 5.66 -17.29
N PRO A 92 6.40 5.44 -17.05
CA PRO A 92 5.47 5.05 -18.10
C PRO A 92 5.32 6.06 -19.25
N LEU A 93 5.78 7.31 -19.07
CA LEU A 93 5.83 8.32 -20.12
C LEU A 93 7.17 8.34 -20.87
N ILE A 94 8.26 7.97 -20.21
CA ILE A 94 9.63 8.04 -20.71
C ILE A 94 9.99 6.77 -21.48
N GLY A 95 9.72 5.63 -20.90
CA GLY A 95 10.08 4.31 -21.42
C GLY A 95 9.74 4.11 -22.90
N PRO A 96 8.51 4.40 -23.34
CA PRO A 96 8.13 4.23 -24.74
C PRO A 96 8.88 5.14 -25.75
N GLY A 97 9.58 6.16 -25.25
CA GLY A 97 10.45 7.02 -26.06
C GLY A 97 11.89 6.49 -26.22
N CYS A 98 12.28 5.50 -25.45
CA CYS A 98 13.60 4.90 -25.48
C CYS A 98 13.63 3.76 -26.51
N ARG A 99 14.71 3.69 -27.32
CA ARG A 99 14.84 2.63 -28.34
C ARG A 99 15.13 1.28 -27.73
N GLY A 100 14.44 0.24 -28.19
CA GLY A 100 14.69 -1.14 -27.78
C GLY A 100 14.25 -1.45 -26.33
N VAL A 101 13.37 -0.64 -25.79
CA VAL A 101 12.78 -0.90 -24.47
C VAL A 101 11.80 -2.07 -24.57
N PRO A 102 11.89 -3.05 -23.68
CA PRO A 102 10.91 -4.12 -23.57
C PRO A 102 9.49 -3.59 -23.31
N PRO A 103 8.44 -4.39 -23.55
CA PRO A 103 7.07 -4.05 -23.17
C PRO A 103 6.97 -3.56 -21.73
N VAL A 104 6.13 -2.54 -21.49
CA VAL A 104 5.98 -1.92 -20.17
C VAL A 104 4.60 -2.19 -19.57
N VAL A 105 4.59 -2.75 -18.38
CA VAL A 105 3.44 -2.77 -17.47
C VAL A 105 3.67 -1.72 -16.41
N ALA A 106 2.67 -0.93 -16.06
CA ALA A 106 2.82 0.09 -15.02
C ALA A 106 1.69 0.00 -13.99
N THR A 107 2.05 0.08 -12.71
CA THR A 107 1.09 0.11 -11.62
C THR A 107 1.13 1.46 -10.91
N HIS A 108 -0.02 2.15 -10.86
CA HIS A 108 -0.16 3.37 -10.10
C HIS A 108 -0.67 3.06 -8.69
N HIS A 109 0.06 3.54 -7.66
CA HIS A 109 -0.28 3.25 -6.26
C HIS A 109 -1.06 4.37 -5.57
N GLY A 110 -1.16 5.54 -6.21
CA GLY A 110 -1.87 6.70 -5.68
C GLY A 110 -3.30 6.86 -6.20
N THR A 111 -3.88 8.02 -5.93
CA THR A 111 -5.18 8.42 -6.48
C THR A 111 -5.03 8.94 -7.90
N PHE A 112 -6.08 8.75 -8.71
CA PHE A 112 -6.19 9.37 -10.02
C PHE A 112 -6.79 10.78 -9.91
N ASP A 113 -5.99 11.73 -9.42
CA ASP A 113 -6.33 13.15 -9.54
C ASP A 113 -6.24 13.64 -11.00
N ASP A 114 -6.61 14.90 -11.26
CA ASP A 114 -6.62 15.44 -12.63
C ASP A 114 -5.23 15.46 -13.28
N ALA A 115 -4.16 15.62 -12.52
CA ALA A 115 -2.79 15.57 -13.03
C ALA A 115 -2.39 14.15 -13.40
N CYS A 116 -2.61 13.19 -12.49
CA CYS A 116 -2.37 11.77 -12.73
C CYS A 116 -3.19 11.24 -13.91
N LYS A 117 -4.47 11.61 -14.03
CA LYS A 117 -5.30 11.23 -15.19
C LYS A 117 -4.71 11.70 -16.51
N ARG A 118 -4.19 12.94 -16.58
CA ARG A 118 -3.53 13.44 -17.81
C ARG A 118 -2.27 12.65 -18.15
N ILE A 119 -1.47 12.31 -17.15
CA ILE A 119 -0.24 11.52 -17.30
C ILE A 119 -0.58 10.11 -17.80
N PHE A 120 -1.41 9.39 -17.06
CA PHE A 120 -1.70 7.99 -17.32
C PHE A 120 -2.59 7.77 -18.57
N ARG A 121 -3.45 8.73 -18.93
CA ARG A 121 -4.13 8.71 -20.23
C ARG A 121 -3.15 8.74 -21.39
N ARG A 122 -2.04 9.46 -21.25
CA ARG A 122 -0.98 9.49 -22.25
C ARG A 122 -0.16 8.21 -22.24
N ALA A 123 0.27 7.76 -21.06
CA ALA A 123 1.07 6.55 -20.88
C ALA A 123 0.35 5.29 -21.39
N GLY A 124 -0.95 5.15 -21.10
CA GLY A 124 -1.74 3.98 -21.48
C GLY A 124 -1.97 3.79 -23.00
N ARG A 125 -1.38 4.64 -23.85
CA ARG A 125 -1.38 4.43 -25.31
C ARG A 125 -0.41 3.33 -25.74
N TRP A 126 0.59 3.04 -24.91
CA TRP A 126 1.69 2.10 -25.20
C TRP A 126 2.19 1.34 -23.98
N THR A 127 1.54 1.51 -22.84
CA THR A 127 1.86 0.83 -21.58
C THR A 127 0.61 0.13 -21.07
N GLN A 128 0.73 -1.10 -20.59
CA GLN A 128 -0.35 -1.79 -19.88
C GLN A 128 -0.49 -1.16 -18.48
N LEU A 129 -1.58 -0.44 -18.24
CA LEU A 129 -1.82 0.21 -16.94
C LEU A 129 -2.62 -0.69 -16.02
N VAL A 130 -2.10 -0.95 -14.84
CA VAL A 130 -2.74 -1.77 -13.80
C VAL A 130 -3.17 -0.89 -12.64
N ALA A 131 -4.43 -1.00 -12.26
CA ALA A 131 -4.96 -0.45 -11.03
C ALA A 131 -4.86 -1.47 -9.89
N ILE A 132 -4.86 -0.97 -8.64
CA ILE A 132 -4.68 -1.80 -7.45
C ILE A 132 -5.98 -2.11 -6.71
N SER A 133 -7.10 -1.55 -7.17
CA SER A 133 -8.46 -1.87 -6.71
C SER A 133 -9.50 -1.49 -7.76
N GLN A 134 -10.67 -2.05 -7.67
CA GLN A 134 -11.82 -1.67 -8.50
C GLN A 134 -12.23 -0.22 -8.23
N SER A 135 -12.17 0.21 -6.97
CA SER A 135 -12.43 1.60 -6.57
C SER A 135 -11.46 2.56 -7.23
N GLN A 136 -10.17 2.25 -7.25
CA GLN A 136 -9.16 3.07 -7.92
C GLN A 136 -9.39 3.08 -9.45
N ALA A 137 -9.64 1.92 -10.07
CA ALA A 137 -9.94 1.83 -11.50
C ALA A 137 -11.17 2.66 -11.87
N ALA A 138 -12.24 2.59 -11.08
CA ALA A 138 -13.44 3.41 -11.30
C ALA A 138 -13.16 4.91 -11.20
N SER A 139 -12.23 5.33 -10.31
CA SER A 139 -11.83 6.74 -10.17
C SER A 139 -10.97 7.26 -11.32
N ALA A 140 -10.35 6.36 -12.09
CA ALA A 140 -9.46 6.71 -13.20
C ALA A 140 -10.19 7.38 -14.39
N GLY A 141 -11.50 7.20 -14.50
CA GLY A 141 -12.31 7.80 -15.57
C GLY A 141 -11.96 7.21 -16.95
N ASP A 142 -11.46 8.05 -17.86
CA ASP A 142 -11.09 7.67 -19.22
C ASP A 142 -9.60 7.23 -19.38
N VAL A 143 -8.88 7.02 -18.29
CA VAL A 143 -7.56 6.37 -18.31
C VAL A 143 -7.74 4.90 -18.68
N PRO A 144 -7.02 4.37 -19.69
CA PRO A 144 -7.21 3.00 -20.16
C PRO A 144 -6.56 2.00 -19.19
N ILE A 145 -7.26 1.66 -18.13
CA ILE A 145 -6.84 0.62 -17.19
C ILE A 145 -7.03 -0.74 -17.83
N ALA A 146 -5.96 -1.51 -17.96
CA ALA A 146 -5.95 -2.84 -18.58
C ALA A 146 -6.47 -3.91 -17.62
N ALA A 147 -6.11 -3.82 -16.34
CA ALA A 147 -6.49 -4.79 -15.32
C ALA A 147 -6.53 -4.17 -13.92
N VAL A 148 -7.11 -4.92 -12.99
CA VAL A 148 -7.00 -4.66 -11.56
C VAL A 148 -6.28 -5.84 -10.91
N VAL A 149 -5.15 -5.56 -10.24
CA VAL A 149 -4.39 -6.54 -9.46
C VAL A 149 -4.29 -6.03 -8.02
N HIS A 150 -4.99 -6.70 -7.11
CA HIS A 150 -4.93 -6.38 -5.70
C HIS A 150 -3.53 -6.67 -5.13
N HIS A 151 -3.09 -5.86 -4.18
CA HIS A 151 -1.88 -6.15 -3.43
C HIS A 151 -2.04 -7.41 -2.59
N GLY A 152 -0.92 -8.12 -2.40
CA GLY A 152 -0.85 -9.34 -1.62
C GLY A 152 0.21 -9.27 -0.52
N VAL A 153 0.06 -10.16 0.45
CA VAL A 153 1.01 -10.38 1.53
C VAL A 153 1.27 -11.87 1.71
N ASP A 154 2.42 -12.22 2.26
CA ASP A 154 2.65 -13.57 2.77
C ASP A 154 2.22 -13.61 4.24
N VAL A 155 1.11 -14.25 4.53
CA VAL A 155 0.60 -14.32 5.91
C VAL A 155 1.57 -15.02 6.87
N ALA A 156 2.52 -15.80 6.35
CA ALA A 156 3.55 -16.45 7.18
C ALA A 156 4.52 -15.44 7.82
N ASP A 157 4.68 -14.25 7.23
CA ASP A 157 5.53 -13.18 7.76
C ASP A 157 4.86 -12.42 8.93
N PHE A 158 3.56 -12.66 9.16
CA PHE A 158 2.76 -11.94 10.14
C PHE A 158 2.53 -12.76 11.40
N PRO A 159 2.72 -12.18 12.60
CA PRO A 159 2.34 -12.83 13.84
C PRO A 159 0.83 -13.06 13.88
N PHE A 160 0.41 -14.10 14.57
CA PHE A 160 -0.99 -14.42 14.78
C PHE A 160 -1.25 -14.65 16.26
N GLU A 161 -2.27 -13.99 16.79
CA GLU A 161 -2.75 -14.19 18.15
C GLU A 161 -4.22 -14.60 18.13
N GLU A 162 -4.54 -15.73 18.76
CA GLU A 162 -5.92 -16.25 18.81
C GLU A 162 -6.85 -15.34 19.60
N THR A 163 -6.30 -14.64 20.59
CA THR A 163 -7.06 -13.71 21.44
C THR A 163 -6.57 -12.29 21.19
N GLY A 164 -7.48 -11.37 20.93
CA GLY A 164 -7.18 -9.94 20.88
C GLY A 164 -6.90 -9.38 22.28
N GLY A 165 -6.13 -8.29 22.34
CA GLY A 165 -5.90 -7.52 23.56
C GLY A 165 -7.09 -6.62 23.93
N ASP A 166 -6.82 -5.70 24.84
CA ASP A 166 -7.79 -4.76 25.41
C ASP A 166 -7.76 -3.36 24.77
N TYR A 167 -7.00 -3.18 23.68
CA TYR A 167 -6.84 -1.89 23.01
C TYR A 167 -7.21 -1.94 21.52
N LEU A 168 -7.61 -0.79 20.99
CA LEU A 168 -7.72 -0.52 19.57
C LEU A 168 -6.39 0.00 19.05
N VAL A 169 -6.12 -0.23 17.75
CA VAL A 169 -4.94 0.34 17.08
C VAL A 169 -5.37 1.23 15.92
N PHE A 170 -4.73 2.39 15.80
CA PHE A 170 -4.71 3.21 14.59
C PHE A 170 -3.32 3.13 13.97
N LEU A 171 -3.24 2.92 12.66
CA LEU A 171 -1.97 2.86 11.93
C LEU A 171 -2.07 3.67 10.62
N GLY A 172 -1.16 4.64 10.40
CA GLY A 172 -1.18 5.44 9.17
C GLY A 172 -0.16 6.56 9.11
N ARG A 173 -0.44 7.56 8.27
CA ARG A 173 0.24 8.86 8.32
C ARG A 173 -0.52 9.80 9.24
N MET A 174 0.18 10.74 9.85
CA MET A 174 -0.42 11.77 10.69
C MET A 174 -0.94 12.92 9.82
N VAL A 175 -2.05 12.65 9.10
CA VAL A 175 -2.71 13.61 8.22
C VAL A 175 -4.22 13.55 8.41
N PRO A 176 -4.96 14.66 8.17
CA PRO A 176 -6.40 14.74 8.44
C PRO A 176 -7.20 13.60 7.82
N GLU A 177 -6.94 13.28 6.55
CA GLU A 177 -7.67 12.27 5.79
C GLU A 177 -7.50 10.82 6.31
N LYS A 178 -6.49 10.55 7.14
CA LYS A 178 -6.34 9.26 7.83
C LYS A 178 -7.18 9.14 9.10
N GLY A 179 -7.61 10.27 9.69
CA GLY A 179 -8.61 10.30 10.73
C GLY A 179 -8.12 9.90 12.13
N ALA A 180 -6.85 10.18 12.50
CA ALA A 180 -6.33 9.89 13.84
C ALA A 180 -7.19 10.53 14.94
N HIS A 181 -7.63 11.77 14.77
CA HIS A 181 -8.54 12.47 15.69
C HIS A 181 -9.92 11.81 15.78
N HIS A 182 -10.47 11.32 14.66
CA HIS A 182 -11.70 10.52 14.65
C HIS A 182 -11.52 9.20 15.43
N ALA A 183 -10.38 8.52 15.26
CA ALA A 183 -10.09 7.29 15.98
C ALA A 183 -10.13 7.49 17.51
N ILE A 184 -9.58 8.60 18.02
CA ILE A 184 -9.62 8.93 19.45
C ILE A 184 -11.07 9.15 19.92
N HIS A 185 -11.87 9.93 19.19
CA HIS A 185 -13.26 10.18 19.55
C HIS A 185 -14.11 8.91 19.53
N ILE A 186 -13.92 8.03 18.55
CA ILE A 186 -14.63 6.75 18.45
C ILE A 186 -14.24 5.83 19.61
N ALA A 187 -12.93 5.68 19.88
CA ALA A 187 -12.44 4.83 20.98
C ALA A 187 -12.99 5.27 22.34
N ARG A 188 -12.98 6.56 22.63
CA ARG A 188 -13.56 7.15 23.85
C ARG A 188 -15.06 6.90 24.00
N ARG A 189 -15.79 6.97 22.88
CA ARG A 189 -17.24 6.73 22.89
C ARG A 189 -17.58 5.31 23.35
N VAL A 190 -16.72 4.35 23.08
CA VAL A 190 -16.90 2.94 23.49
C VAL A 190 -16.08 2.57 24.73
N GLY A 191 -15.34 3.51 25.32
CA GLY A 191 -14.54 3.31 26.52
C GLY A 191 -13.36 2.33 26.32
N MET A 192 -12.77 2.28 25.12
CA MET A 192 -11.66 1.40 24.82
C MET A 192 -10.34 2.18 24.68
N PRO A 193 -9.23 1.67 25.23
CA PRO A 193 -7.91 2.23 24.99
C PRO A 193 -7.55 2.23 23.50
N LEU A 194 -6.83 3.28 23.04
CA LEU A 194 -6.36 3.42 21.67
C LEU A 194 -4.85 3.66 21.63
N ARG A 195 -4.14 2.88 20.84
CA ARG A 195 -2.74 3.13 20.50
C ARG A 195 -2.64 3.63 19.06
N LEU A 196 -2.04 4.81 18.90
CA LEU A 196 -1.84 5.44 17.60
C LEU A 196 -0.37 5.28 17.18
N ALA A 197 -0.13 4.49 16.13
CA ALA A 197 1.16 4.40 15.48
C ALA A 197 1.09 5.14 14.15
N ALA A 198 1.87 6.23 14.00
CA ALA A 198 1.75 7.02 12.79
C ALA A 198 3.07 7.68 12.37
N LYS A 199 3.33 7.66 11.05
CA LYS A 199 4.40 8.46 10.45
C LYS A 199 4.11 9.94 10.62
N MET A 200 5.10 10.68 11.17
CA MET A 200 5.03 12.11 11.38
C MET A 200 6.42 12.72 11.13
N ARG A 201 6.77 12.93 9.87
CA ARG A 201 8.10 13.42 9.47
C ARG A 201 8.05 14.80 8.83
N GLU A 202 6.94 15.12 8.16
CA GLU A 202 6.77 16.34 7.38
C GLU A 202 6.09 17.43 8.20
N GLU A 203 6.34 18.70 7.84
CA GLU A 203 5.78 19.86 8.56
C GLU A 203 4.25 19.85 8.63
N PRO A 204 3.50 19.56 7.53
CA PRO A 204 2.04 19.48 7.61
C PRO A 204 1.53 18.37 8.55
N GLU A 205 2.27 17.24 8.65
CA GLU A 205 1.93 16.14 9.54
C GLU A 205 2.08 16.56 11.02
N ARG A 206 3.18 17.29 11.34
CA ARG A 206 3.40 17.84 12.70
C ARG A 206 2.38 18.89 13.06
N ALA A 207 2.09 19.83 12.16
CA ALA A 207 1.09 20.87 12.40
C ALA A 207 -0.30 20.28 12.67
N PHE A 208 -0.71 19.25 11.92
CA PHE A 208 -1.98 18.54 12.18
C PHE A 208 -1.96 17.82 13.53
N PHE A 209 -0.85 17.15 13.87
CA PHE A 209 -0.72 16.47 15.16
C PHE A 209 -0.87 17.45 16.33
N GLU A 210 -0.12 18.54 16.33
CA GLU A 210 -0.12 19.56 17.39
C GLU A 210 -1.48 20.25 17.55
N ALA A 211 -2.17 20.50 16.43
CA ALA A 211 -3.45 21.19 16.45
C ALA A 211 -4.64 20.31 16.81
N GLU A 212 -4.70 19.08 16.28
CA GLU A 212 -5.93 18.27 16.27
C GLU A 212 -5.81 16.95 17.03
N VAL A 213 -4.59 16.41 17.22
CA VAL A 213 -4.39 15.08 17.81
C VAL A 213 -3.80 15.19 19.22
N GLU A 214 -2.70 15.93 19.40
CA GLU A 214 -2.01 16.06 20.68
C GLU A 214 -2.93 16.54 21.83
N PRO A 215 -3.83 17.55 21.63
CA PRO A 215 -4.76 17.97 22.68
C PRO A 215 -5.75 16.86 23.08
N LEU A 216 -5.93 15.85 22.25
CA LEU A 216 -6.81 14.70 22.52
C LEU A 216 -6.07 13.54 23.17
N LEU A 217 -4.76 13.55 23.28
CA LEU A 217 -3.99 12.46 23.90
C LEU A 217 -4.15 12.44 25.44
N GLY A 218 -3.85 11.30 26.03
CA GLY A 218 -3.90 11.08 27.48
C GLY A 218 -5.09 10.20 27.88
N GLY A 219 -5.03 9.69 29.09
CA GLY A 219 -6.02 8.76 29.63
C GLY A 219 -5.96 7.42 28.92
N ASP A 220 -6.79 7.27 27.92
CA ASP A 220 -7.03 6.05 27.15
C ASP A 220 -6.49 6.13 25.70
N ALA A 221 -5.90 7.26 25.26
CA ALA A 221 -5.34 7.45 23.93
C ALA A 221 -3.85 7.77 23.99
N GLU A 222 -3.01 6.91 23.41
CA GLU A 222 -1.55 7.01 23.41
C GLU A 222 -0.98 7.08 21.99
N TYR A 223 -0.11 8.07 21.72
CA TYR A 223 0.71 8.08 20.51
C TYR A 223 2.03 7.35 20.78
N VAL A 224 2.21 6.20 20.13
CA VAL A 224 3.38 5.31 20.30
C VAL A 224 4.50 5.56 19.29
N GLY A 225 4.37 6.61 18.47
CA GLY A 225 5.37 6.96 17.46
C GLY A 225 5.16 6.27 16.12
N GLU A 226 6.15 6.40 15.24
CA GLU A 226 6.21 5.65 13.99
C GLU A 226 6.81 4.26 14.25
N LEU A 227 6.08 3.21 13.95
CA LEU A 227 6.54 1.83 14.07
C LEU A 227 6.76 1.19 12.72
N GLY A 228 7.76 0.31 12.63
CA GLY A 228 8.06 -0.48 11.44
C GLY A 228 8.39 -1.93 11.81
N GLY A 229 8.60 -2.76 10.79
CA GLY A 229 9.03 -4.14 10.99
C GLY A 229 8.18 -4.91 12.01
N ARG A 230 8.83 -5.64 12.89
CA ARG A 230 8.18 -6.52 13.86
C ARG A 230 7.32 -5.77 14.87
N ASP A 231 7.77 -4.61 15.37
CA ASP A 231 7.03 -3.84 16.39
C ASP A 231 5.64 -3.38 15.88
N LYS A 232 5.57 -2.97 14.59
CA LYS A 232 4.29 -2.66 13.94
C LYS A 232 3.37 -3.87 13.90
N LEU A 233 3.91 -5.03 13.52
CA LEU A 233 3.12 -6.25 13.37
C LEU A 233 2.66 -6.79 14.73
N ASP A 234 3.50 -6.72 15.76
CA ASP A 234 3.13 -7.13 17.12
C ASP A 234 2.05 -6.19 17.70
N LEU A 235 2.14 -4.87 17.41
CA LEU A 235 1.08 -3.93 17.79
C LEU A 235 -0.26 -4.26 17.11
N LEU A 236 -0.24 -4.66 15.82
CA LEU A 236 -1.44 -5.09 15.10
C LEU A 236 -1.98 -6.40 15.65
N ALA A 237 -1.14 -7.42 15.83
CA ALA A 237 -1.56 -8.75 16.30
C ALA A 237 -2.16 -8.71 17.70
N GLY A 238 -1.59 -7.92 18.60
CA GLY A 238 -2.08 -7.76 19.97
C GLY A 238 -3.30 -6.86 20.12
N ALA A 239 -3.74 -6.18 19.05
CA ALA A 239 -4.91 -5.31 19.14
C ALA A 239 -6.22 -6.08 19.10
N ARG A 240 -7.27 -5.53 19.74
CA ARG A 240 -8.65 -6.04 19.64
C ARG A 240 -9.23 -5.80 18.25
N ALA A 241 -8.95 -4.63 17.67
CA ALA A 241 -9.30 -4.28 16.29
C ALA A 241 -8.40 -3.16 15.75
N LEU A 242 -8.21 -3.14 14.44
CA LEU A 242 -7.76 -1.95 13.72
C LEU A 242 -8.93 -0.99 13.54
N LEU A 243 -8.78 0.24 14.01
CA LEU A 243 -9.72 1.33 13.76
C LEU A 243 -9.20 2.22 12.63
N ASN A 244 -9.88 2.18 11.48
CA ASN A 244 -9.48 2.86 10.25
C ASN A 244 -10.56 3.87 9.78
N PRO A 245 -10.74 5.01 10.48
CA PRO A 245 -11.78 6.00 10.21
C PRO A 245 -11.35 7.02 9.14
N ILE A 246 -10.78 6.54 8.04
CA ILE A 246 -10.31 7.38 6.93
C ILE A 246 -11.43 8.26 6.38
N ASP A 247 -11.07 9.45 5.88
CA ASP A 247 -12.00 10.40 5.27
C ASP A 247 -11.63 10.70 3.80
N TRP A 248 -11.13 9.70 3.10
CA TRP A 248 -10.79 9.76 1.69
C TRP A 248 -10.97 8.39 1.02
N ALA A 249 -11.06 8.38 -0.31
CA ALA A 249 -11.12 7.14 -1.08
C ALA A 249 -9.72 6.52 -1.18
N GLU A 250 -9.34 5.72 -0.21
CA GLU A 250 -8.04 5.02 -0.19
C GLU A 250 -7.90 4.10 -1.40
N PRO A 251 -6.82 4.22 -2.20
CA PRO A 251 -6.62 3.38 -3.40
C PRO A 251 -6.55 1.88 -3.10
N PHE A 252 -5.96 1.49 -1.96
CA PHE A 252 -5.96 0.10 -1.48
C PHE A 252 -6.09 0.06 0.05
N GLY A 253 -5.05 0.44 0.79
CA GLY A 253 -5.04 0.42 2.25
C GLY A 253 -4.37 -0.82 2.82
N MET A 254 -3.06 -0.96 2.59
CA MET A 254 -2.24 -2.06 3.08
C MET A 254 -2.42 -2.35 4.57
N VAL A 255 -2.64 -1.31 5.38
CA VAL A 255 -2.84 -1.47 6.83
C VAL A 255 -4.02 -2.38 7.18
N MET A 256 -5.11 -2.35 6.39
CA MET A 256 -6.26 -3.24 6.59
C MET A 256 -5.87 -4.68 6.28
N LEU A 257 -5.14 -4.90 5.19
CA LEU A 257 -4.66 -6.23 4.82
C LEU A 257 -3.65 -6.78 5.83
N GLU A 258 -2.70 -5.95 6.29
CA GLU A 258 -1.73 -6.30 7.33
C GLU A 258 -2.44 -6.68 8.65
N SER A 259 -3.49 -5.94 9.03
CA SER A 259 -4.31 -6.24 10.19
C SER A 259 -4.98 -7.61 10.07
N LEU A 260 -5.64 -7.87 8.94
CA LEU A 260 -6.27 -9.17 8.67
C LEU A 260 -5.26 -10.32 8.65
N ALA A 261 -4.05 -10.11 8.10
CA ALA A 261 -2.97 -11.09 8.11
C ALA A 261 -2.50 -11.43 9.53
N CYS A 262 -2.52 -10.46 10.46
CA CYS A 262 -2.29 -10.68 11.89
C CYS A 262 -3.48 -11.35 12.61
N GLY A 263 -4.60 -11.57 11.94
CA GLY A 263 -5.84 -12.06 12.56
C GLY A 263 -6.65 -10.97 13.26
N THR A 264 -6.30 -9.71 13.08
CA THR A 264 -6.97 -8.59 13.76
C THR A 264 -8.08 -8.03 12.89
N PRO A 265 -9.34 -8.02 13.36
CA PRO A 265 -10.47 -7.51 12.61
C PRO A 265 -10.34 -6.00 12.34
N VAL A 266 -10.95 -5.54 11.26
CA VAL A 266 -10.93 -4.13 10.84
C VAL A 266 -12.28 -3.48 11.09
N VAL A 267 -12.29 -2.34 11.78
CA VAL A 267 -13.44 -1.45 11.85
C VAL A 267 -13.08 -0.13 11.16
N GLY A 268 -13.74 0.18 10.05
CA GLY A 268 -13.32 1.31 9.22
C GLY A 268 -14.41 1.93 8.38
N ARG A 269 -14.06 3.04 7.69
CA ARG A 269 -14.98 3.69 6.76
C ARG A 269 -15.17 2.87 5.50
N SER A 270 -16.41 2.82 5.01
CA SER A 270 -16.76 2.20 3.71
C SER A 270 -16.41 3.15 2.56
N LEU A 271 -15.12 3.46 2.41
CA LEU A 271 -14.58 4.37 1.40
C LEU A 271 -13.43 3.73 0.62
N GLY A 272 -13.26 4.13 -0.64
CA GLY A 272 -12.19 3.62 -1.48
C GLY A 272 -12.24 2.10 -1.62
N ALA A 273 -11.09 1.45 -1.47
CA ALA A 273 -10.95 -0.01 -1.58
C ALA A 273 -11.36 -0.77 -0.30
N ALA A 274 -11.73 -0.11 0.79
CA ALA A 274 -12.08 -0.80 2.03
C ALA A 274 -13.16 -1.90 1.84
N PRO A 275 -14.23 -1.71 1.04
CA PRO A 275 -15.21 -2.76 0.77
C PRO A 275 -14.67 -3.96 -0.04
N GLU A 276 -13.56 -3.82 -0.72
CA GLU A 276 -12.91 -4.91 -1.46
C GLU A 276 -12.02 -5.76 -0.55
N ILE A 277 -11.44 -5.14 0.49
CA ILE A 277 -10.51 -5.80 1.43
C ILE A 277 -11.25 -6.41 2.59
N VAL A 278 -12.21 -5.68 3.16
CA VAL A 278 -12.91 -6.07 4.39
C VAL A 278 -14.27 -6.66 4.06
N GLY A 279 -14.42 -7.98 4.23
CA GLY A 279 -15.71 -8.66 4.19
C GLY A 279 -16.56 -8.25 5.40
N HIS A 280 -17.49 -7.30 5.19
CA HIS A 280 -18.34 -6.77 6.26
C HIS A 280 -19.10 -7.87 6.99
N GLY A 281 -18.96 -7.92 8.32
CA GLY A 281 -19.55 -8.95 9.19
C GLY A 281 -18.84 -10.31 9.16
N GLN A 282 -17.77 -10.47 8.37
CA GLN A 282 -16.97 -11.70 8.29
C GLN A 282 -15.57 -11.53 8.91
N VAL A 283 -14.88 -10.44 8.55
CA VAL A 283 -13.52 -10.14 9.01
C VAL A 283 -13.38 -8.72 9.55
N GLY A 284 -14.50 -8.04 9.73
CA GLY A 284 -14.57 -6.69 10.25
C GLY A 284 -15.88 -6.01 9.92
N PHE A 285 -15.99 -4.75 10.26
CA PHE A 285 -17.18 -3.95 10.02
C PHE A 285 -16.84 -2.64 9.31
N LEU A 286 -17.65 -2.27 8.34
CA LEU A 286 -17.55 -1.01 7.62
C LEU A 286 -18.76 -0.14 7.90
N GLY A 287 -18.52 1.15 8.17
CA GLY A 287 -19.55 2.16 8.42
C GLY A 287 -19.27 3.46 7.68
N ARG A 288 -20.21 4.40 7.72
CA ARG A 288 -20.10 5.72 7.07
C ARG A 288 -19.83 6.86 8.05
N THR A 289 -20.18 6.66 9.31
CA THR A 289 -20.10 7.67 10.36
C THR A 289 -19.35 7.14 11.58
N ASP A 290 -18.82 8.04 12.41
CA ASP A 290 -18.16 7.66 13.68
C ASP A 290 -19.11 6.91 14.60
N ALA A 291 -20.40 7.25 14.56
CA ALA A 291 -21.42 6.56 15.35
C ALA A 291 -21.61 5.10 14.92
N GLU A 292 -21.60 4.83 13.60
CA GLU A 292 -21.66 3.48 13.05
C GLU A 292 -20.40 2.68 13.39
N LEU A 293 -19.20 3.31 13.33
CA LEU A 293 -17.96 2.65 13.70
C LEU A 293 -17.93 2.33 15.21
N ALA A 294 -18.41 3.23 16.06
CA ALA A 294 -18.54 2.97 17.49
C ALA A 294 -19.48 1.78 17.78
N ALA A 295 -20.66 1.75 17.14
CA ALA A 295 -21.58 0.62 17.29
C ALA A 295 -21.00 -0.69 16.74
N ALA A 296 -20.18 -0.64 15.70
CA ALA A 296 -19.48 -1.79 15.13
C ALA A 296 -18.44 -2.37 16.12
N LEU A 297 -17.73 -1.50 16.86
CA LEU A 297 -16.77 -1.94 17.89
C LEU A 297 -17.39 -2.74 19.02
N GLU A 298 -18.67 -2.51 19.35
CA GLU A 298 -19.39 -3.30 20.35
C GLU A 298 -19.59 -4.78 19.92
N ARG A 299 -19.46 -5.04 18.63
CA ARG A 299 -19.64 -6.35 17.99
C ARG A 299 -18.35 -6.97 17.47
N VAL A 300 -17.21 -6.33 17.68
CA VAL A 300 -15.94 -6.77 17.06
C VAL A 300 -15.51 -8.16 17.54
N ASP A 301 -15.94 -8.56 18.75
CA ASP A 301 -15.66 -9.88 19.31
C ASP A 301 -16.48 -11.01 18.66
N ASP A 302 -17.50 -10.68 17.84
CA ASP A 302 -18.22 -11.67 17.03
C ASP A 302 -17.33 -12.17 15.86
N ILE A 303 -16.22 -11.48 15.55
CA ILE A 303 -15.34 -11.81 14.45
C ILE A 303 -14.27 -12.81 14.89
N ASP A 304 -14.21 -13.94 14.19
CA ASP A 304 -13.16 -14.94 14.36
C ASP A 304 -11.83 -14.43 13.77
N ARG A 305 -10.80 -14.37 14.60
CA ARG A 305 -9.46 -13.91 14.22
C ARG A 305 -8.78 -14.84 13.19
N LEU A 306 -9.02 -16.16 13.30
CA LEU A 306 -8.52 -17.12 12.32
C LEU A 306 -9.20 -16.91 10.95
N ALA A 307 -10.49 -16.56 10.96
CA ALA A 307 -11.18 -16.19 9.72
C ALA A 307 -10.58 -14.93 9.07
N CYS A 308 -10.16 -13.92 9.85
CA CYS A 308 -9.43 -12.74 9.32
C CYS A 308 -8.15 -13.15 8.60
N ARG A 309 -7.30 -13.96 9.24
CA ARG A 309 -6.05 -14.45 8.64
C ARG A 309 -6.29 -15.31 7.41
N THR A 310 -7.27 -16.20 7.48
CA THR A 310 -7.65 -17.07 6.35
C THR A 310 -8.16 -16.25 5.17
N TRP A 311 -8.94 -15.20 5.42
CA TRP A 311 -9.41 -14.27 4.40
C TRP A 311 -8.26 -13.58 3.66
N ALA A 312 -7.26 -13.07 4.41
CA ALA A 312 -6.06 -12.47 3.81
C ALA A 312 -5.29 -13.49 2.96
N ALA A 313 -5.05 -14.68 3.49
CA ALA A 313 -4.32 -15.73 2.79
C ALA A 313 -5.01 -16.19 1.48
N GLN A 314 -6.34 -16.32 1.50
CA GLN A 314 -7.08 -16.85 0.35
C GLN A 314 -7.37 -15.82 -0.74
N ARG A 315 -7.39 -14.52 -0.42
CA ARG A 315 -7.82 -13.46 -1.34
C ARG A 315 -6.71 -12.50 -1.74
N PHE A 316 -5.67 -12.40 -0.91
CA PHE A 316 -4.61 -11.40 -1.02
C PHE A 316 -3.23 -12.01 -0.77
N SER A 317 -2.97 -13.22 -1.30
CA SER A 317 -1.66 -13.84 -1.20
C SER A 317 -0.68 -13.26 -2.24
N LEU A 318 0.63 -13.42 -1.99
CA LEU A 318 1.66 -13.06 -2.97
C LEU A 318 1.49 -13.82 -4.27
N GLU A 319 1.07 -15.08 -4.20
CA GLU A 319 0.86 -15.96 -5.36
C GLU A 319 -0.28 -15.42 -6.25
N LEU A 320 -1.40 -14.98 -5.65
CA LEU A 320 -2.50 -14.39 -6.41
C LEU A 320 -2.09 -13.05 -7.06
N MET A 321 -1.35 -12.23 -6.33
CA MET A 321 -0.82 -10.98 -6.85
C MET A 321 0.16 -11.22 -8.00
N ALA A 322 1.14 -12.12 -7.82
CA ALA A 322 2.10 -12.48 -8.86
C ALA A 322 1.40 -13.02 -10.11
N LYS A 323 0.46 -13.97 -9.95
CA LYS A 323 -0.32 -14.51 -11.06
C LYS A 323 -1.07 -13.41 -11.84
N GLY A 324 -1.69 -12.46 -11.14
CA GLY A 324 -2.36 -11.33 -11.79
C GLY A 324 -1.41 -10.48 -12.62
N TYR A 325 -0.17 -10.28 -12.16
CA TYR A 325 0.85 -9.57 -12.93
C TYR A 325 1.44 -10.41 -14.07
N GLU A 326 1.66 -11.74 -13.88
CA GLU A 326 2.09 -12.62 -14.96
C GLU A 326 1.15 -12.57 -16.16
N GLU A 327 -0.16 -12.58 -15.92
CA GLU A 327 -1.17 -12.43 -16.97
C GLU A 327 -0.99 -11.10 -17.74
N GLN A 328 -0.67 -10.02 -17.04
CA GLN A 328 -0.43 -8.72 -17.69
C GLN A 328 0.91 -8.67 -18.43
N TYR A 329 1.95 -9.34 -17.94
CA TYR A 329 3.23 -9.43 -18.64
C TYR A 329 3.10 -10.19 -19.96
N LEU A 330 2.41 -11.33 -19.95
CA LEU A 330 2.12 -12.09 -21.17
C LEU A 330 1.35 -11.24 -22.20
N LEU A 331 0.30 -10.56 -21.78
CA LEU A 331 -0.46 -9.67 -22.65
C LEU A 331 0.39 -8.51 -23.21
N ALA A 332 1.30 -7.96 -22.40
CA ALA A 332 2.18 -6.88 -22.85
C ALA A 332 3.21 -7.35 -23.86
N THR A 333 3.75 -8.58 -23.70
CA THR A 333 4.74 -9.15 -24.66
C THR A 333 4.09 -9.58 -25.99
N GLU A 334 2.79 -9.86 -26.00
CA GLU A 334 2.04 -10.20 -27.22
C GLU A 334 1.47 -8.97 -27.94
N ASP A 335 1.54 -7.78 -27.32
CA ASP A 335 0.96 -6.56 -27.86
C ASP A 335 1.80 -6.01 -29.04
N PRO A 336 1.26 -5.92 -30.26
CA PRO A 336 2.00 -5.39 -31.40
C PRO A 336 2.38 -3.91 -31.27
N ARG A 337 1.84 -3.18 -30.28
CA ARG A 337 2.22 -1.80 -29.97
C ARG A 337 3.54 -1.70 -29.21
N ALA A 338 4.05 -2.83 -28.69
CA ALA A 338 5.31 -2.91 -27.96
C ALA A 338 6.55 -3.07 -28.88
N ALA A 339 6.37 -3.16 -30.21
CA ALA A 339 7.42 -3.39 -31.19
C ALA A 339 7.88 -2.03 -31.85
#